data_ce750e6aaec70e0f6ff1af4b70f16299
#
_entry.id   ce750e6aaec70e0f6ff1af4b70f16299
#
_cell.length_a   1.000
_cell.length_b   1.000
_cell.length_c   1.000
_cell.angle_alpha   90.00
_cell.angle_beta   90.00
_cell.angle_gamma   90.00
#
_symmetry.space_group_name_H-M   'P 1'
#
loop_
_entity.id
_entity.type
_entity.pdbx_description
1 polymer ?
#
loop_
_entity_poly.entity_id
_entity_poly.type
_entity_poly.pdbx_seq_one_letter_code
_entity_poly.pdbx_strand_id
1 'polypeptide(L)'
;MLPIAVAAAMTVASLGLAGSAMAANPRAVLAVPAAVPTAVPGAPAGFTTTWSDDFSGGSNAGLNTGTWKYDTGPGSSFGTGEIETMTSSTSNVFTDGNGHLVLKALHSGSDPNSGWTSGRVETQAATFGAPAGGVVMMQASIQQPNLNTSNGAGYWPAFWMLGSTLRTGTVWPGSGEVDILEDVNSRSSVFGTLHCGVNPGGPCNESTGIGSGERGCGGCQTGYHTYAVQIDRSVSPEQIRWYLDGANYFTVNATQVDATTWANAVDHPFFIIFDLAMGGGFPAAFGGGPNSATASGGQMNIDYVAVYNKAPGGSGGAGQVASGMAGKCLDDLAGATANGTKADLWDCNGTPAQHWQFVGSTLQTSGKCLDVTGFGTANGTLAELWDCNGGANQVWQQGANNSLVNPASGKCLDDPGFATTNGTQLDIWDCNGGVNQKWTMS
;
A
#
# COMPACT_ATOMS: atom_id res chain seq x y z
N MET A 1 -72.80 -20.86 33.11
CA MET A 1 -73.90 -19.87 32.95
C MET A 1 -73.55 -18.98 31.78
N LEU A 2 -74.25 -19.20 30.66
CA LEU A 2 -74.34 -18.25 29.55
C LEU A 2 -75.31 -17.11 29.97
N PRO A 3 -75.27 -15.95 29.36
CA PRO A 3 -76.06 -15.70 28.16
C PRO A 3 -75.30 -14.87 27.08
N ILE A 4 -75.47 -15.24 25.82
CA ILE A 4 -76.50 -14.85 24.80
C ILE A 4 -76.18 -13.54 24.08
N ALA A 5 -75.97 -13.69 22.76
CA ALA A 5 -75.79 -12.75 21.70
C ALA A 5 -76.93 -11.82 21.42
N VAL A 6 -76.71 -10.69 20.77
CA VAL A 6 -77.66 -10.05 19.85
C VAL A 6 -76.89 -9.54 18.61
N ALA A 7 -77.29 -10.06 17.44
CA ALA A 7 -76.96 -9.57 16.14
C ALA A 7 -77.82 -8.44 15.70
N ALA A 8 -77.26 -7.39 15.15
CA ALA A 8 -78.06 -6.39 14.39
C ALA A 8 -77.54 -6.33 12.97
N ALA A 9 -78.38 -6.75 12.03
CA ALA A 9 -78.12 -6.62 10.60
C ALA A 9 -78.51 -5.22 10.14
N MET A 10 -77.62 -4.52 9.46
CA MET A 10 -77.95 -3.32 8.68
C MET A 10 -77.61 -3.57 7.22
N THR A 11 -78.64 -3.61 6.41
CA THR A 11 -78.61 -3.57 4.96
C THR A 11 -78.20 -2.17 4.49
N VAL A 12 -77.17 -2.05 3.66
CA VAL A 12 -76.88 -0.82 2.94
C VAL A 12 -76.89 -1.09 1.43
N ALA A 13 -77.64 -0.27 0.75
CA ALA A 13 -77.89 -0.31 -0.68
C ALA A 13 -76.64 -0.05 -1.52
N SER A 14 -76.53 -0.80 -2.60
CA SER A 14 -75.48 -0.60 -3.64
C SER A 14 -75.87 0.54 -4.57
N LEU A 15 -75.13 1.66 -4.53
CA LEU A 15 -75.03 2.60 -5.65
C LEU A 15 -73.82 2.24 -6.52
N GLY A 16 -74.12 1.86 -7.74
CA GLY A 16 -73.04 1.65 -8.78
C GLY A 16 -72.51 3.01 -9.21
N LEU A 17 -71.17 3.15 -9.03
CA LEU A 17 -70.37 4.19 -9.68
C LEU A 17 -69.46 3.51 -10.68
N ALA A 18 -69.65 3.80 -11.96
CA ALA A 18 -68.73 3.43 -13.02
C ALA A 18 -67.39 4.17 -12.83
N GLY A 19 -66.39 3.46 -12.34
CA GLY A 19 -65.02 3.95 -12.24
C GLY A 19 -64.25 3.71 -13.53
N SER A 20 -63.89 4.78 -14.20
CA SER A 20 -62.96 4.77 -15.33
C SER A 20 -61.64 4.17 -14.89
N ALA A 21 -61.18 3.09 -15.54
CA ALA A 21 -59.88 2.53 -15.36
C ALA A 21 -58.81 3.53 -15.83
N MET A 22 -58.12 4.19 -14.92
CA MET A 22 -56.88 4.91 -15.23
C MET A 22 -55.80 3.87 -15.48
N ALA A 23 -55.26 3.86 -16.70
CA ALA A 23 -54.06 3.11 -17.06
C ALA A 23 -52.91 3.56 -16.14
N ALA A 24 -52.34 2.62 -15.37
CA ALA A 24 -51.15 2.86 -14.57
C ALA A 24 -49.99 3.13 -15.52
N ASN A 25 -49.47 4.35 -15.51
CA ASN A 25 -48.20 4.69 -16.17
C ASN A 25 -47.12 3.82 -15.55
N PRO A 26 -46.32 3.11 -16.33
CA PRO A 26 -45.13 2.43 -15.82
C PRO A 26 -44.20 3.51 -15.24
N ARG A 27 -44.01 3.51 -13.92
CA ARG A 27 -42.95 4.31 -13.28
C ARG A 27 -41.65 4.00 -14.00
N ALA A 28 -41.09 5.00 -14.65
CA ALA A 28 -39.73 4.94 -15.12
C ALA A 28 -38.86 4.61 -13.89
N VAL A 29 -38.21 3.47 -13.92
CA VAL A 29 -37.15 3.13 -12.97
C VAL A 29 -36.05 4.15 -13.29
N LEU A 30 -35.90 5.16 -12.43
CA LEU A 30 -34.76 6.06 -12.49
C LEU A 30 -33.52 5.18 -12.34
N ALA A 31 -32.71 5.09 -13.40
CA ALA A 31 -31.41 4.48 -13.31
C ALA A 31 -30.66 5.19 -12.18
N VAL A 32 -30.23 4.43 -11.20
CA VAL A 32 -29.30 4.91 -10.18
C VAL A 32 -28.07 5.36 -10.97
N PRO A 33 -27.63 6.63 -10.85
CA PRO A 33 -26.41 7.04 -11.55
C PRO A 33 -25.28 6.10 -11.12
N ALA A 34 -24.52 5.59 -12.09
CA ALA A 34 -23.32 4.84 -11.82
C ALA A 34 -22.44 5.66 -10.87
N ALA A 35 -21.95 5.03 -9.81
CA ALA A 35 -21.03 5.69 -8.90
C ALA A 35 -19.85 6.21 -9.74
N VAL A 36 -19.55 7.51 -9.59
CA VAL A 36 -18.37 8.09 -10.22
C VAL A 36 -17.16 7.43 -9.57
N PRO A 37 -16.19 6.90 -10.34
CA PRO A 37 -14.97 6.34 -9.74
C PRO A 37 -14.38 7.34 -8.76
N THR A 38 -14.06 6.89 -7.56
CA THR A 38 -13.36 7.73 -6.58
C THR A 38 -11.92 7.84 -7.05
N ALA A 39 -11.49 9.04 -7.41
CA ALA A 39 -10.09 9.27 -7.77
C ALA A 39 -9.19 8.82 -6.60
N VAL A 40 -8.02 8.26 -6.94
CA VAL A 40 -7.00 7.91 -5.91
C VAL A 40 -6.81 9.12 -4.99
N PRO A 41 -6.94 8.96 -3.67
CA PRO A 41 -6.75 10.07 -2.73
C PRO A 41 -5.38 10.69 -2.88
N GLY A 42 -5.30 12.01 -2.71
CA GLY A 42 -4.01 12.69 -2.57
C GLY A 42 -3.20 12.10 -1.42
N ALA A 43 -1.87 12.18 -1.53
CA ALA A 43 -0.98 11.64 -0.50
C ALA A 43 -1.31 12.25 0.88
N PRO A 44 -1.25 11.47 1.96
CA PRO A 44 -1.34 11.99 3.32
C PRO A 44 -0.28 13.07 3.59
N ALA A 45 -0.52 13.93 4.59
CA ALA A 45 0.42 14.99 4.95
C ALA A 45 1.84 14.44 5.19
N GLY A 46 2.82 15.00 4.51
CA GLY A 46 4.22 14.60 4.57
C GLY A 46 4.59 13.40 3.70
N PHE A 47 3.65 12.85 2.94
CA PHE A 47 3.91 11.79 1.97
C PHE A 47 3.79 12.32 0.53
N THR A 48 4.40 11.58 -0.39
CA THR A 48 4.22 11.74 -1.84
C THR A 48 3.68 10.43 -2.42
N THR A 49 2.75 10.51 -3.38
CA THR A 49 2.31 9.32 -4.13
C THR A 49 3.43 8.91 -5.07
N THR A 50 3.94 7.69 -4.90
CA THR A 50 5.01 7.15 -5.74
C THR A 50 4.49 6.15 -6.77
N TRP A 51 3.34 5.56 -6.53
CA TRP A 51 2.65 4.67 -7.46
C TRP A 51 1.17 4.57 -7.09
N SER A 52 0.31 4.37 -8.08
CA SER A 52 -1.11 4.09 -7.86
C SER A 52 -1.77 3.49 -9.11
N ASP A 53 -2.90 2.81 -8.89
CA ASP A 53 -3.81 2.37 -9.95
C ASP A 53 -5.25 2.61 -9.47
N ASP A 54 -6.05 3.25 -10.32
CA ASP A 54 -7.48 3.53 -10.10
C ASP A 54 -8.39 2.58 -10.90
N PHE A 55 -7.80 1.58 -11.52
CA PHE A 55 -8.47 0.55 -12.33
C PHE A 55 -9.43 1.11 -13.38
N SER A 56 -9.12 2.28 -13.95
CA SER A 56 -9.90 2.97 -14.97
C SER A 56 -9.88 2.24 -16.32
N GLY A 57 -10.25 0.97 -16.30
CA GLY A 57 -10.37 0.11 -17.48
C GLY A 57 -11.79 0.09 -18.07
N GLY A 58 -11.93 -0.52 -19.26
CA GLY A 58 -13.24 -0.78 -19.87
C GLY A 58 -14.04 -1.83 -19.10
N SER A 59 -15.37 -1.84 -19.27
CA SER A 59 -16.22 -2.86 -18.65
C SER A 59 -15.86 -4.26 -19.16
N ASN A 60 -15.72 -5.21 -18.22
CA ASN A 60 -15.33 -6.59 -18.46
C ASN A 60 -13.99 -6.74 -19.23
N ALA A 61 -13.07 -5.83 -18.99
CA ALA A 61 -11.73 -5.87 -19.58
C ALA A 61 -10.70 -6.50 -18.63
N GLY A 62 -9.67 -7.12 -19.19
CA GLY A 62 -8.51 -7.60 -18.43
C GLY A 62 -7.64 -6.44 -17.96
N LEU A 63 -6.78 -6.71 -16.97
CA LEU A 63 -5.83 -5.74 -16.44
C LEU A 63 -4.71 -5.41 -17.45
N ASN A 64 -4.12 -4.23 -17.28
CA ASN A 64 -2.89 -3.86 -17.98
C ASN A 64 -1.74 -4.77 -17.54
N THR A 65 -1.29 -5.66 -18.41
CA THR A 65 -0.21 -6.61 -18.13
C THR A 65 1.17 -5.96 -18.02
N GLY A 66 1.32 -4.70 -18.41
CA GLY A 66 2.52 -3.91 -18.13
C GLY A 66 2.63 -3.49 -16.67
N THR A 67 1.49 -3.43 -15.95
CA THR A 67 1.39 -3.05 -14.54
C THR A 67 1.17 -4.27 -13.64
N TRP A 68 0.34 -5.22 -14.09
CA TRP A 68 -0.09 -6.39 -13.33
C TRP A 68 0.31 -7.69 -13.99
N LYS A 69 0.63 -8.67 -13.19
CA LYS A 69 0.85 -10.06 -13.58
C LYS A 69 -0.28 -10.91 -12.99
N TYR A 70 -0.84 -11.81 -13.80
CA TYR A 70 -1.77 -12.83 -13.32
C TYR A 70 -0.96 -14.02 -12.79
N ASP A 71 -1.21 -14.40 -11.55
CA ASP A 71 -0.76 -15.68 -11.02
C ASP A 71 -1.85 -16.73 -11.31
N THR A 72 -1.51 -17.72 -12.13
CA THR A 72 -2.48 -18.71 -12.59
C THR A 72 -2.04 -20.13 -12.20
N GLY A 73 -3.01 -21.00 -12.01
CA GLY A 73 -2.77 -22.40 -11.67
C GLY A 73 -3.62 -22.87 -10.49
N PRO A 74 -3.45 -24.11 -10.07
CA PRO A 74 -4.21 -24.67 -8.94
C PRO A 74 -3.81 -23.99 -7.64
N GLY A 75 -4.79 -23.61 -6.79
CA GLY A 75 -4.60 -23.00 -5.48
C GLY A 75 -3.66 -23.79 -4.58
N SER A 76 -3.71 -25.13 -4.67
CA SER A 76 -2.80 -26.01 -3.94
C SER A 76 -1.31 -25.76 -4.21
N SER A 77 -0.95 -25.07 -5.29
CA SER A 77 0.42 -24.70 -5.61
C SER A 77 0.94 -23.49 -4.80
N PHE A 78 0.05 -22.75 -4.15
CA PHE A 78 0.41 -21.59 -3.32
C PHE A 78 0.75 -21.96 -1.88
N GLY A 79 0.57 -23.23 -1.48
CA GLY A 79 1.09 -23.78 -0.22
C GLY A 79 0.14 -23.74 0.98
N THR A 80 -1.01 -23.08 0.89
CA THR A 80 -1.97 -22.88 1.97
C THR A 80 -3.16 -23.85 1.93
N GLY A 81 -3.19 -24.72 0.91
CA GLY A 81 -4.24 -25.76 0.76
C GLY A 81 -5.53 -25.25 0.13
N GLU A 82 -5.49 -24.14 -0.56
CA GLU A 82 -6.57 -23.57 -1.36
C GLU A 82 -7.03 -24.55 -2.45
N ILE A 83 -8.31 -24.45 -2.84
CA ILE A 83 -8.95 -25.45 -3.70
C ILE A 83 -9.40 -24.92 -5.07
N GLU A 84 -9.31 -23.62 -5.30
CA GLU A 84 -9.66 -23.02 -6.60
C GLU A 84 -8.55 -23.21 -7.62
N THR A 85 -8.87 -22.87 -8.86
CA THR A 85 -7.90 -22.62 -9.91
C THR A 85 -7.87 -21.11 -10.18
N MET A 86 -6.73 -20.48 -9.96
CA MET A 86 -6.51 -19.07 -10.30
C MET A 86 -6.39 -18.92 -11.80
N THR A 87 -7.12 -17.94 -12.38
CA THR A 87 -7.21 -17.74 -13.83
C THR A 87 -6.94 -16.31 -14.24
N SER A 88 -6.61 -16.09 -15.50
CA SER A 88 -6.56 -14.78 -16.17
C SER A 88 -7.86 -14.45 -16.94
N SER A 89 -8.92 -15.24 -16.76
CA SER A 89 -10.19 -15.04 -17.42
C SER A 89 -10.90 -13.78 -16.91
N THR A 90 -11.49 -13.00 -17.80
CA THR A 90 -12.37 -11.89 -17.40
C THR A 90 -13.68 -12.36 -16.73
N SER A 91 -13.90 -13.65 -16.60
CA SER A 91 -14.93 -14.19 -15.73
C SER A 91 -14.55 -14.11 -14.25
N ASN A 92 -13.24 -14.09 -13.94
CA ASN A 92 -12.70 -14.07 -12.58
C ASN A 92 -11.95 -12.77 -12.23
N VAL A 93 -11.24 -12.16 -13.20
CA VAL A 93 -10.42 -10.96 -13.00
C VAL A 93 -10.72 -9.95 -14.09
N PHE A 94 -11.35 -8.84 -13.75
CA PHE A 94 -11.74 -7.84 -14.74
C PHE A 94 -11.92 -6.45 -14.12
N THR A 95 -11.84 -5.41 -14.96
CA THR A 95 -12.31 -4.07 -14.60
C THR A 95 -13.80 -3.95 -14.95
N ASP A 96 -14.58 -3.32 -14.06
CA ASP A 96 -16.04 -3.22 -14.23
C ASP A 96 -16.50 -2.08 -15.14
N GLY A 97 -15.58 -1.21 -15.55
CA GLY A 97 -15.86 -0.01 -16.35
C GLY A 97 -16.29 1.21 -15.52
N ASN A 98 -16.30 1.06 -14.20
CA ASN A 98 -16.61 2.14 -13.26
C ASN A 98 -15.41 2.48 -12.34
N GLY A 99 -14.20 2.04 -12.73
CA GLY A 99 -12.99 2.29 -11.96
C GLY A 99 -12.73 1.28 -10.85
N HIS A 100 -13.20 0.04 -10.99
CA HIS A 100 -12.91 -1.01 -10.02
C HIS A 100 -12.25 -2.22 -10.69
N LEU A 101 -11.27 -2.80 -10.00
CA LEU A 101 -10.84 -4.17 -10.23
C LEU A 101 -11.78 -5.11 -9.47
N VAL A 102 -12.26 -6.14 -10.15
CA VAL A 102 -13.09 -7.20 -9.57
C VAL A 102 -12.36 -8.53 -9.60
N LEU A 103 -12.21 -9.15 -8.44
CA LEU A 103 -11.84 -10.56 -8.31
C LEU A 103 -13.11 -11.34 -7.94
N LYS A 104 -13.41 -12.40 -8.70
CA LYS A 104 -14.67 -13.13 -8.57
C LYS A 104 -14.43 -14.63 -8.49
N ALA A 105 -14.91 -15.26 -7.41
CA ALA A 105 -14.86 -16.70 -7.26
C ALA A 105 -16.13 -17.35 -7.84
N LEU A 106 -15.93 -18.28 -8.78
CA LEU A 106 -17.00 -19.00 -9.46
C LEU A 106 -16.88 -20.50 -9.17
N HIS A 107 -18.02 -21.13 -8.93
CA HIS A 107 -18.11 -22.58 -8.71
C HIS A 107 -18.87 -23.26 -9.84
N SER A 108 -18.37 -24.40 -10.26
CA SER A 108 -19.02 -25.31 -11.23
C SER A 108 -19.06 -26.74 -10.69
N GLY A 109 -20.18 -27.43 -10.91
CA GLY A 109 -20.36 -28.78 -10.39
C GLY A 109 -21.20 -28.85 -9.12
N SER A 110 -21.23 -30.00 -8.49
CA SER A 110 -22.03 -30.30 -7.29
C SER A 110 -21.20 -30.48 -6.02
N ASP A 111 -19.89 -30.70 -6.17
CA ASP A 111 -18.98 -30.89 -5.03
C ASP A 111 -18.44 -29.53 -4.57
N PRO A 112 -18.79 -29.06 -3.36
CA PRO A 112 -18.35 -27.74 -2.89
C PRO A 112 -16.84 -27.65 -2.68
N ASN A 113 -16.10 -28.76 -2.63
CA ASN A 113 -14.66 -28.79 -2.42
C ASN A 113 -13.85 -28.88 -3.72
N SER A 114 -14.50 -28.71 -4.88
CA SER A 114 -13.83 -28.75 -6.19
C SER A 114 -14.56 -27.88 -7.19
N GLY A 115 -13.92 -27.61 -8.36
CA GLY A 115 -14.57 -26.86 -9.43
C GLY A 115 -14.67 -25.34 -9.19
N TRP A 116 -13.94 -24.78 -8.25
CA TRP A 116 -13.80 -23.35 -8.06
C TRP A 116 -12.78 -22.77 -9.03
N THR A 117 -13.07 -21.58 -9.53
CA THR A 117 -12.13 -20.71 -10.24
C THR A 117 -12.16 -19.32 -9.61
N SER A 118 -11.02 -18.66 -9.54
CA SER A 118 -10.89 -17.33 -8.95
C SER A 118 -9.74 -16.54 -9.59
N GLY A 119 -9.31 -15.46 -8.95
CA GLY A 119 -8.26 -14.59 -9.44
C GLY A 119 -7.24 -14.20 -8.39
N ARG A 120 -5.96 -14.20 -8.83
CA ARG A 120 -4.82 -13.68 -8.11
C ARG A 120 -3.98 -12.84 -9.06
N VAL A 121 -3.65 -11.63 -8.63
CA VAL A 121 -2.84 -10.68 -9.41
C VAL A 121 -1.78 -10.04 -8.55
N GLU A 122 -0.59 -9.85 -9.12
CA GLU A 122 0.52 -9.18 -8.46
C GLU A 122 1.05 -8.02 -9.31
N THR A 123 1.63 -7.00 -8.69
CA THR A 123 2.26 -5.91 -9.43
C THR A 123 3.52 -6.39 -10.15
N GLN A 124 3.75 -5.91 -11.39
CA GLN A 124 5.03 -6.10 -12.08
C GLN A 124 6.18 -5.43 -11.30
N ALA A 125 5.92 -4.23 -10.82
CA ALA A 125 6.87 -3.52 -9.94
C ALA A 125 7.04 -4.27 -8.61
N ALA A 126 8.29 -4.38 -8.16
CA ALA A 126 8.69 -4.96 -6.89
C ALA A 126 9.62 -3.97 -6.14
N THR A 127 9.25 -2.69 -6.16
CA THR A 127 10.08 -1.57 -5.71
C THR A 127 9.44 -0.78 -4.56
N PHE A 128 8.35 -1.28 -3.98
CA PHE A 128 7.60 -0.57 -2.96
C PHE A 128 8.21 -0.81 -1.57
N GLY A 129 9.01 0.12 -1.09
CA GLY A 129 9.69 -0.02 0.20
C GLY A 129 9.97 1.32 0.87
N ALA A 130 10.18 1.28 2.18
CA ALA A 130 10.62 2.44 2.93
C ALA A 130 12.13 2.62 2.76
N PRO A 131 12.60 3.81 2.36
CA PRO A 131 14.03 4.09 2.45
C PRO A 131 14.47 4.08 3.92
N ALA A 132 15.76 3.82 4.17
CA ALA A 132 16.31 3.90 5.52
C ALA A 132 16.00 5.29 6.11
N GLY A 133 15.44 5.34 7.32
CA GLY A 133 15.00 6.58 7.97
C GLY A 133 13.72 7.21 7.40
N GLY A 134 13.08 6.59 6.41
CA GLY A 134 11.83 7.05 5.81
C GLY A 134 10.64 6.15 6.15
N VAL A 135 9.54 6.38 5.45
CA VAL A 135 8.29 5.63 5.64
C VAL A 135 7.69 5.29 4.28
N VAL A 136 7.14 4.09 4.16
CA VAL A 136 6.25 3.73 3.05
C VAL A 136 4.87 3.37 3.60
N MET A 137 3.83 3.72 2.87
CA MET A 137 2.45 3.31 3.15
C MET A 137 1.85 2.72 1.88
N MET A 138 1.32 1.50 1.98
CA MET A 138 0.48 0.87 0.96
C MET A 138 -0.95 0.93 1.44
N GLN A 139 -1.86 1.39 0.57
CA GLN A 139 -3.28 1.55 0.90
C GLN A 139 -4.14 1.15 -0.29
N ALA A 140 -5.24 0.46 -0.02
CA ALA A 140 -6.28 0.18 -0.99
C ALA A 140 -7.67 0.46 -0.41
N SER A 141 -8.61 0.81 -1.27
CA SER A 141 -10.04 0.90 -0.97
C SER A 141 -10.71 -0.36 -1.50
N ILE A 142 -11.26 -1.17 -0.61
CA ILE A 142 -11.76 -2.51 -0.94
C ILE A 142 -13.12 -2.74 -0.31
N GLN A 143 -14.04 -3.32 -1.10
CA GLN A 143 -15.23 -3.98 -0.61
C GLN A 143 -14.99 -5.49 -0.63
N GLN A 144 -15.09 -6.12 0.54
CA GLN A 144 -15.01 -7.58 0.66
C GLN A 144 -16.22 -8.26 0.01
N PRO A 145 -16.17 -9.58 -0.30
CA PRO A 145 -17.30 -10.29 -0.87
C PRO A 145 -18.60 -10.06 -0.08
N ASN A 146 -19.64 -9.55 -0.75
CA ASN A 146 -20.93 -9.27 -0.14
C ASN A 146 -21.71 -10.55 0.16
N LEU A 147 -21.18 -11.31 1.09
CA LEU A 147 -21.69 -12.59 1.61
C LEU A 147 -21.70 -12.50 3.14
N ASN A 148 -22.18 -13.56 3.79
CA ASN A 148 -22.16 -13.67 5.24
C ASN A 148 -21.78 -15.09 5.66
N THR A 149 -21.63 -15.35 6.93
CA THR A 149 -21.18 -16.65 7.45
C THR A 149 -22.11 -17.83 7.10
N SER A 150 -23.33 -17.59 6.65
CA SER A 150 -24.23 -18.66 6.22
C SER A 150 -24.02 -19.11 4.78
N ASN A 151 -23.45 -18.25 3.94
CA ASN A 151 -23.26 -18.53 2.51
C ASN A 151 -21.87 -18.17 1.97
N GLY A 152 -20.95 -17.70 2.82
CA GLY A 152 -19.60 -17.31 2.45
C GLY A 152 -18.51 -18.22 3.04
N ALA A 153 -18.88 -19.43 3.49
CA ALA A 153 -17.91 -20.39 4.00
C ALA A 153 -16.85 -20.72 2.94
N GLY A 154 -15.59 -20.65 3.32
CA GLY A 154 -14.45 -20.91 2.45
C GLY A 154 -13.93 -19.69 1.66
N TYR A 155 -14.66 -18.58 1.60
CA TYR A 155 -14.13 -17.36 0.99
C TYR A 155 -12.99 -16.80 1.82
N TRP A 156 -11.89 -16.42 1.13
CA TRP A 156 -10.69 -15.85 1.72
C TRP A 156 -10.14 -14.74 0.83
N PRO A 157 -10.68 -13.50 0.92
CA PRO A 157 -10.13 -12.35 0.24
C PRO A 157 -8.84 -11.87 0.92
N ALA A 158 -7.82 -11.49 0.14
CA ALA A 158 -6.58 -10.94 0.64
C ALA A 158 -6.06 -9.75 -0.16
N PHE A 159 -5.52 -8.77 0.55
CA PHE A 159 -4.66 -7.70 0.08
C PHE A 159 -3.39 -7.73 0.91
N TRP A 160 -2.28 -8.03 0.29
CA TRP A 160 -1.04 -8.35 0.94
C TRP A 160 0.17 -8.05 0.07
N MET A 161 1.35 -8.28 0.57
CA MET A 161 2.59 -8.04 -0.17
C MET A 161 3.67 -9.04 0.22
N LEU A 162 4.51 -9.39 -0.76
CA LEU A 162 5.70 -10.23 -0.59
C LEU A 162 6.97 -9.43 -0.84
N GLY A 163 8.02 -9.75 -0.09
CA GLY A 163 9.33 -9.17 -0.29
C GLY A 163 9.91 -9.46 -1.68
N SER A 164 10.45 -8.43 -2.31
CA SER A 164 11.02 -8.50 -3.67
C SER A 164 12.12 -9.55 -3.81
N THR A 165 12.80 -9.90 -2.73
CA THR A 165 13.82 -10.92 -2.66
C THR A 165 13.33 -12.33 -2.97
N LEU A 166 12.01 -12.58 -2.83
CA LEU A 166 11.39 -13.83 -3.26
C LEU A 166 11.61 -14.07 -4.77
N ARG A 167 11.49 -13.01 -5.58
CA ARG A 167 11.71 -13.08 -7.03
C ARG A 167 13.18 -13.32 -7.43
N THR A 168 14.11 -13.17 -6.50
CA THR A 168 15.55 -13.38 -6.71
C THR A 168 16.10 -14.60 -5.98
N GLY A 169 15.23 -15.41 -5.37
CA GLY A 169 15.57 -16.73 -4.83
C GLY A 169 15.57 -16.87 -3.31
N THR A 170 15.20 -15.82 -2.56
CA THR A 170 14.98 -15.96 -1.12
C THR A 170 13.69 -16.77 -0.88
N VAL A 171 13.77 -17.78 -0.03
CA VAL A 171 12.63 -18.67 0.26
C VAL A 171 11.72 -18.02 1.28
N TRP A 172 10.39 -18.19 1.09
CA TRP A 172 9.38 -17.85 2.08
C TRP A 172 9.58 -18.65 3.40
N PRO A 173 9.38 -18.05 4.59
CA PRO A 173 8.98 -16.68 4.89
C PRO A 173 10.18 -15.71 5.08
N GLY A 174 11.40 -16.15 4.79
CA GLY A 174 12.61 -15.33 4.93
C GLY A 174 12.64 -14.09 4.05
N SER A 175 11.87 -14.07 2.95
CA SER A 175 11.67 -12.90 2.09
C SER A 175 10.75 -11.84 2.70
N GLY A 176 10.07 -12.15 3.82
CA GLY A 176 9.03 -11.31 4.38
C GLY A 176 7.72 -11.34 3.59
N GLU A 177 6.62 -11.36 4.33
CA GLU A 177 5.26 -11.20 3.84
C GLU A 177 4.48 -10.32 4.81
N VAL A 178 3.64 -9.44 4.30
CA VAL A 178 2.80 -8.57 5.13
C VAL A 178 1.38 -8.59 4.60
N ASP A 179 0.46 -9.16 5.40
CA ASP A 179 -0.96 -9.23 5.08
C ASP A 179 -1.64 -7.98 5.61
N ILE A 180 -2.22 -7.21 4.69
CA ILE A 180 -2.82 -5.91 5.01
C ILE A 180 -4.31 -6.07 5.30
N LEU A 181 -4.97 -6.92 4.53
CA LEU A 181 -6.34 -7.38 4.70
C LEU A 181 -6.39 -8.88 4.45
N GLU A 182 -6.89 -9.63 5.40
CA GLU A 182 -7.47 -10.95 5.20
C GLU A 182 -8.83 -11.01 5.91
N ASP A 183 -9.79 -11.70 5.32
CA ASP A 183 -11.02 -12.17 5.99
C ASP A 183 -11.27 -13.62 5.60
N VAL A 184 -11.89 -14.39 6.45
CA VAL A 184 -12.22 -15.78 6.18
C VAL A 184 -13.67 -16.07 6.47
N ASN A 185 -14.30 -16.92 5.64
CA ASN A 185 -15.67 -17.38 5.82
C ASN A 185 -16.68 -16.22 5.90
N SER A 186 -16.38 -15.08 5.27
CA SER A 186 -17.24 -13.89 5.25
C SER A 186 -17.66 -13.43 6.66
N ARG A 187 -16.68 -13.33 7.57
CA ARG A 187 -16.90 -12.94 8.98
C ARG A 187 -17.07 -11.44 9.17
N SER A 188 -16.86 -10.64 8.11
CA SER A 188 -16.84 -9.17 8.18
C SER A 188 -15.79 -8.67 9.15
N SER A 189 -14.58 -9.13 8.94
CA SER A 189 -13.43 -8.88 9.80
C SER A 189 -12.19 -8.53 8.97
N VAL A 190 -11.11 -8.18 9.66
CA VAL A 190 -9.77 -7.99 9.10
C VAL A 190 -8.75 -8.62 10.03
N PHE A 191 -7.79 -9.29 9.42
CA PHE A 191 -6.55 -9.75 10.05
C PHE A 191 -5.39 -9.03 9.37
N GLY A 192 -4.40 -8.63 10.15
CA GLY A 192 -3.11 -8.13 9.67
C GLY A 192 -2.00 -8.98 10.24
N THR A 193 -1.03 -9.40 9.41
CA THR A 193 0.02 -10.35 9.83
C THR A 193 1.36 -9.95 9.25
N LEU A 194 2.44 -10.25 9.98
CA LEU A 194 3.82 -10.28 9.48
C LEU A 194 4.32 -11.71 9.51
N HIS A 195 4.73 -12.26 8.38
CA HIS A 195 5.43 -13.53 8.25
C HIS A 195 6.93 -13.32 8.01
N CYS A 196 7.77 -14.02 8.77
CA CYS A 196 9.22 -13.84 8.69
C CYS A 196 10.02 -15.06 9.18
N GLY A 197 11.29 -15.07 8.85
CA GLY A 197 12.26 -16.03 9.38
C GLY A 197 12.19 -17.39 8.69
N VAL A 198 11.78 -18.45 9.40
CA VAL A 198 11.77 -19.83 8.89
C VAL A 198 10.48 -20.56 9.23
N ASN A 199 10.04 -21.43 8.34
CA ASN A 199 8.88 -22.30 8.52
C ASN A 199 9.35 -23.78 8.60
N PRO A 200 8.89 -24.58 9.58
CA PRO A 200 7.94 -24.23 10.64
C PRO A 200 8.58 -23.50 11.82
N GLY A 201 7.76 -22.69 12.52
CA GLY A 201 8.15 -21.99 13.74
C GLY A 201 8.94 -20.72 13.48
N GLY A 202 10.20 -20.68 13.87
CA GLY A 202 11.05 -19.50 13.72
C GLY A 202 10.61 -18.29 14.57
N PRO A 203 11.27 -17.14 14.39
CA PRO A 203 11.00 -15.93 15.18
C PRO A 203 9.56 -15.40 15.07
N CYS A 204 8.92 -15.61 13.92
CA CYS A 204 7.53 -15.19 13.67
C CYS A 204 6.50 -16.28 13.94
N ASN A 205 6.87 -17.43 14.50
CA ASN A 205 5.96 -18.54 14.80
C ASN A 205 5.21 -19.09 13.56
N GLU A 206 5.97 -19.38 12.51
CA GLU A 206 5.40 -19.79 11.23
C GLU A 206 4.78 -21.22 11.25
N SER A 207 3.70 -21.38 10.57
CA SER A 207 2.99 -20.57 9.55
C SER A 207 1.89 -19.67 10.11
N THR A 208 1.93 -19.27 11.38
CA THR A 208 0.91 -18.37 11.97
C THR A 208 1.26 -16.89 11.80
N GLY A 209 2.54 -16.57 11.77
CA GLY A 209 3.02 -15.20 11.73
C GLY A 209 2.85 -14.44 13.06
N ILE A 210 3.25 -13.18 13.08
CA ILE A 210 2.93 -12.21 14.13
C ILE A 210 1.66 -11.47 13.70
N GLY A 211 0.50 -11.93 14.18
CA GLY A 211 -0.81 -11.45 13.72
C GLY A 211 -1.53 -10.55 14.72
N SER A 212 -2.44 -9.73 14.20
CA SER A 212 -3.33 -8.85 14.97
C SER A 212 -4.41 -9.61 15.76
N GLY A 213 -4.68 -10.86 15.38
CA GLY A 213 -5.94 -11.51 15.66
C GLY A 213 -7.09 -10.90 14.87
N GLU A 214 -8.29 -11.45 15.07
CA GLU A 214 -9.49 -10.99 14.38
C GLU A 214 -9.92 -9.59 14.85
N ARG A 215 -10.10 -8.68 13.91
CA ARG A 215 -10.66 -7.35 14.14
C ARG A 215 -11.97 -7.23 13.37
N GLY A 216 -13.07 -6.94 14.06
CA GLY A 216 -14.36 -6.71 13.41
C GLY A 216 -14.31 -5.50 12.46
N CYS A 217 -14.93 -5.65 11.30
CA CYS A 217 -15.02 -4.64 10.26
C CYS A 217 -16.50 -4.45 9.88
N GLY A 218 -17.18 -3.51 10.55
CA GLY A 218 -18.60 -3.28 10.34
C GLY A 218 -18.88 -2.66 8.96
N GLY A 219 -19.51 -3.43 8.07
CA GLY A 219 -19.89 -2.96 6.74
C GLY A 219 -18.92 -3.25 5.62
N CYS A 220 -17.77 -3.88 5.88
CA CYS A 220 -16.76 -4.19 4.87
C CYS A 220 -17.24 -5.01 3.68
N GLN A 221 -18.33 -5.76 3.85
CA GLN A 221 -18.96 -6.54 2.79
C GLN A 221 -19.99 -5.73 1.98
N THR A 222 -20.49 -4.63 2.52
CA THR A 222 -21.54 -3.83 1.90
C THR A 222 -21.09 -2.46 1.43
N GLY A 223 -19.88 -2.06 1.74
CA GLY A 223 -19.26 -0.79 1.35
C GLY A 223 -17.75 -0.91 1.22
N TYR A 224 -17.17 0.12 0.64
CA TYR A 224 -15.71 0.24 0.54
C TYR A 224 -15.14 0.75 1.86
N HIS A 225 -14.05 0.14 2.29
CA HIS A 225 -13.24 0.54 3.43
C HIS A 225 -11.78 0.67 3.00
N THR A 226 -11.01 1.52 3.69
CA THR A 226 -9.58 1.66 3.41
C THR A 226 -8.76 0.76 4.32
N TYR A 227 -7.94 -0.07 3.71
CA TYR A 227 -6.97 -0.93 4.39
C TYR A 227 -5.57 -0.43 4.06
N ALA A 228 -4.76 -0.23 5.06
CA ALA A 228 -3.40 0.25 4.85
C ALA A 228 -2.39 -0.39 5.80
N VAL A 229 -1.16 -0.50 5.32
CA VAL A 229 0.01 -0.79 6.14
C VAL A 229 1.05 0.31 5.96
N GLN A 230 1.73 0.64 7.04
CA GLN A 230 2.82 1.59 7.05
C GLN A 230 4.07 0.91 7.60
N ILE A 231 5.15 0.89 6.83
CA ILE A 231 6.48 0.50 7.31
C ILE A 231 7.23 1.79 7.63
N ASP A 232 7.53 1.99 8.90
CA ASP A 232 8.16 3.20 9.42
C ASP A 232 9.58 2.90 9.91
N ARG A 233 10.55 3.27 9.08
CA ARG A 233 11.98 3.17 9.36
C ARG A 233 12.57 4.48 9.88
N SER A 234 11.70 5.49 10.14
CA SER A 234 12.10 6.79 10.68
C SER A 234 12.13 6.84 12.20
N VAL A 235 11.67 5.77 12.86
CA VAL A 235 11.62 5.63 14.32
C VAL A 235 12.54 4.52 14.79
N SER A 236 12.91 4.55 16.09
CA SER A 236 13.68 3.49 16.72
C SER A 236 12.96 3.01 17.98
N PRO A 237 12.54 1.74 18.04
CA PRO A 237 12.64 0.70 17.00
C PRO A 237 11.77 1.00 15.79
N GLU A 238 12.18 0.48 14.60
CA GLU A 238 11.34 0.51 13.41
C GLU A 238 10.02 -0.23 13.66
N GLN A 239 8.98 0.14 12.91
CA GLN A 239 7.62 -0.36 13.14
C GLN A 239 6.90 -0.69 11.83
N ILE A 240 6.03 -1.69 11.90
CA ILE A 240 4.96 -1.88 10.90
C ILE A 240 3.63 -1.61 11.60
N ARG A 241 2.77 -0.80 10.99
CA ARG A 241 1.46 -0.41 11.53
C ARG A 241 0.36 -0.69 10.53
N TRP A 242 -0.72 -1.33 10.99
CA TRP A 242 -1.90 -1.62 10.18
C TRP A 242 -3.04 -0.68 10.52
N TYR A 243 -3.77 -0.27 9.49
CA TYR A 243 -4.86 0.70 9.61
C TYR A 243 -6.11 0.18 8.90
N LEU A 244 -7.25 0.39 9.54
CA LEU A 244 -8.59 0.26 8.97
C LEU A 244 -9.27 1.62 9.04
N ASP A 245 -9.70 2.17 7.88
CA ASP A 245 -10.30 3.50 7.77
C ASP A 245 -9.49 4.60 8.47
N GLY A 246 -8.17 4.55 8.30
CA GLY A 246 -7.23 5.49 8.90
C GLY A 246 -6.96 5.29 10.40
N ALA A 247 -7.68 4.38 11.06
CA ALA A 247 -7.43 4.06 12.47
C ALA A 247 -6.39 2.93 12.61
N ASN A 248 -5.28 3.21 13.28
CA ASN A 248 -4.30 2.17 13.60
C ASN A 248 -4.93 1.14 14.56
N TYR A 249 -4.84 -0.14 14.21
CA TYR A 249 -5.38 -1.23 15.05
C TYR A 249 -4.33 -2.26 15.46
N PHE A 250 -3.19 -2.31 14.78
CA PHE A 250 -2.12 -3.26 15.09
C PHE A 250 -0.75 -2.65 14.79
N THR A 251 0.27 -3.03 15.58
CA THR A 251 1.65 -2.58 15.40
C THR A 251 2.62 -3.69 15.78
N VAL A 252 3.59 -3.95 14.90
CA VAL A 252 4.74 -4.81 15.14
C VAL A 252 5.99 -3.94 15.22
N ASN A 253 6.80 -4.14 16.26
CA ASN A 253 8.06 -3.43 16.47
C ASN A 253 9.23 -4.34 16.07
N ALA A 254 10.28 -3.77 15.53
CA ALA A 254 11.50 -4.49 15.15
C ALA A 254 12.11 -5.32 16.28
N THR A 255 11.89 -4.92 17.53
CA THR A 255 12.40 -5.64 18.71
C THR A 255 11.65 -6.94 19.04
N GLN A 256 10.57 -7.27 18.32
CA GLN A 256 9.83 -8.53 18.51
C GLN A 256 10.54 -9.73 17.88
N VAL A 257 11.50 -9.47 17.00
CA VAL A 257 12.37 -10.47 16.38
C VAL A 257 13.83 -10.01 16.46
N ASP A 258 14.78 -10.85 16.08
CA ASP A 258 16.16 -10.44 16.00
C ASP A 258 16.41 -9.52 14.77
N ALA A 259 17.45 -8.68 14.85
CA ALA A 259 17.74 -7.67 13.85
C ALA A 259 17.97 -8.24 12.44
N THR A 260 18.54 -9.45 12.33
CA THR A 260 18.76 -10.10 11.03
C THR A 260 17.45 -10.55 10.40
N THR A 261 16.57 -11.16 11.20
CA THR A 261 15.23 -11.56 10.76
C THR A 261 14.43 -10.34 10.31
N TRP A 262 14.44 -9.23 11.10
CA TRP A 262 13.77 -8.00 10.71
C TRP A 262 14.30 -7.44 9.40
N ALA A 263 15.62 -7.28 9.29
CA ALA A 263 16.24 -6.73 8.08
C ALA A 263 15.92 -7.57 6.82
N ASN A 264 15.93 -8.89 6.96
CA ASN A 264 15.61 -9.79 5.85
C ASN A 264 14.13 -9.76 5.43
N ALA A 265 13.23 -9.49 6.37
CA ALA A 265 11.79 -9.53 6.13
C ALA A 265 11.17 -8.15 5.82
N VAL A 266 11.82 -7.04 6.22
CA VAL A 266 11.20 -5.70 6.22
C VAL A 266 12.04 -4.64 5.52
N ASP A 267 13.39 -4.71 5.61
CA ASP A 267 14.28 -3.64 5.15
C ASP A 267 14.59 -3.69 3.65
N HIS A 268 13.61 -4.08 2.86
CA HIS A 268 13.72 -4.20 1.41
C HIS A 268 12.39 -3.83 0.74
N PRO A 269 12.34 -3.66 -0.59
CA PRO A 269 11.09 -3.44 -1.31
C PRO A 269 10.19 -4.67 -1.38
N PHE A 270 8.91 -4.43 -1.66
CA PHE A 270 7.84 -5.41 -1.82
C PHE A 270 7.16 -5.29 -3.18
N PHE A 271 6.35 -6.29 -3.52
CA PHE A 271 5.32 -6.24 -4.55
C PHE A 271 3.95 -6.52 -3.94
N ILE A 272 2.92 -5.91 -4.49
CA ILE A 272 1.54 -5.97 -3.98
C ILE A 272 0.79 -7.10 -4.66
N ILE A 273 -0.06 -7.79 -3.90
CA ILE A 273 -0.89 -8.90 -4.37
C ILE A 273 -2.34 -8.66 -3.91
N PHE A 274 -3.27 -8.96 -4.81
CA PHE A 274 -4.68 -9.16 -4.50
C PHE A 274 -5.08 -10.55 -4.93
N ASP A 275 -5.79 -11.27 -4.07
CA ASP A 275 -6.42 -12.53 -4.44
C ASP A 275 -7.72 -12.78 -3.69
N LEU A 276 -8.51 -13.70 -4.25
CA LEU A 276 -9.72 -14.21 -3.65
C LEU A 276 -9.63 -15.74 -3.61
N ALA A 277 -9.01 -16.26 -2.57
CA ALA A 277 -8.84 -17.70 -2.38
C ALA A 277 -10.12 -18.39 -1.91
N MET A 278 -10.17 -19.70 -2.10
CA MET A 278 -11.29 -20.55 -1.67
C MET A 278 -10.78 -21.75 -0.88
N GLY A 279 -11.32 -21.95 0.31
CA GLY A 279 -10.89 -23.04 1.20
C GLY A 279 -9.50 -22.80 1.78
N GLY A 280 -8.77 -23.89 2.03
CA GLY A 280 -7.42 -23.79 2.61
C GLY A 280 -7.38 -23.78 4.13
N GLY A 281 -6.15 -23.66 4.65
CA GLY A 281 -5.87 -23.80 6.09
C GLY A 281 -6.48 -22.71 6.95
N PHE A 282 -6.51 -21.47 6.48
CA PHE A 282 -7.00 -20.35 7.28
C PHE A 282 -8.53 -20.38 7.44
N PRO A 283 -9.37 -20.49 6.39
CA PRO A 283 -10.80 -20.73 6.59
C PRO A 283 -11.11 -21.95 7.44
N ALA A 284 -10.35 -23.05 7.29
CA ALA A 284 -10.53 -24.27 8.08
C ALA A 284 -10.24 -24.05 9.57
N ALA A 285 -9.25 -23.23 9.92
CA ALA A 285 -8.94 -22.88 11.31
C ALA A 285 -10.09 -22.13 12.00
N PHE A 286 -10.95 -21.46 11.22
CA PHE A 286 -12.16 -20.77 11.70
C PHE A 286 -13.46 -21.57 11.47
N GLY A 287 -13.34 -22.91 11.36
CA GLY A 287 -14.47 -23.83 11.33
C GLY A 287 -15.16 -23.94 9.98
N GLY A 288 -14.54 -23.48 8.89
CA GLY A 288 -15.17 -23.53 7.58
C GLY A 288 -14.22 -23.83 6.43
N GLY A 289 -14.78 -24.51 5.45
CA GLY A 289 -14.36 -24.59 4.06
C GLY A 289 -15.63 -24.53 3.24
N PRO A 290 -15.56 -24.47 1.91
CA PRO A 290 -16.76 -24.45 1.10
C PRO A 290 -17.67 -25.63 1.41
N ASN A 291 -18.96 -25.38 1.43
CA ASN A 291 -20.01 -26.38 1.68
C ASN A 291 -21.20 -26.15 0.73
N SER A 292 -22.24 -26.98 0.84
CA SER A 292 -23.39 -26.89 -0.07
C SER A 292 -24.17 -25.57 -0.02
N ALA A 293 -23.96 -24.74 1.00
CA ALA A 293 -24.56 -23.42 1.13
C ALA A 293 -23.65 -22.29 0.60
N THR A 294 -22.38 -22.59 0.31
CA THR A 294 -21.44 -21.59 -0.18
C THR A 294 -21.87 -21.06 -1.54
N ALA A 295 -22.13 -19.77 -1.60
CA ALA A 295 -22.59 -19.12 -2.82
C ALA A 295 -21.46 -18.97 -3.83
N SER A 296 -21.75 -19.25 -5.11
CA SER A 296 -20.87 -18.93 -6.23
C SER A 296 -21.08 -17.46 -6.64
N GLY A 297 -20.00 -16.80 -7.08
CA GLY A 297 -20.05 -15.46 -7.65
C GLY A 297 -19.78 -14.33 -6.66
N GLY A 298 -19.32 -14.64 -5.44
CA GLY A 298 -18.82 -13.62 -4.51
C GLY A 298 -17.65 -12.86 -5.12
N GLN A 299 -17.61 -11.55 -4.89
CA GLN A 299 -16.67 -10.62 -5.51
C GLN A 299 -15.96 -9.78 -4.44
N MET A 300 -14.64 -9.66 -4.59
CA MET A 300 -13.84 -8.62 -3.96
C MET A 300 -13.68 -7.49 -4.96
N ASN A 301 -14.12 -6.29 -4.59
CA ASN A 301 -14.05 -5.11 -5.45
C ASN A 301 -12.99 -4.16 -4.92
N ILE A 302 -12.04 -3.76 -5.74
CA ILE A 302 -10.97 -2.84 -5.40
C ILE A 302 -11.17 -1.54 -6.18
N ASP A 303 -11.39 -0.42 -5.48
CA ASP A 303 -11.62 0.91 -6.04
C ASP A 303 -10.28 1.56 -6.47
N TYR A 304 -9.29 1.51 -5.61
CA TYR A 304 -7.93 1.95 -5.93
C TYR A 304 -6.91 1.24 -5.06
N VAL A 305 -5.66 1.31 -5.50
CA VAL A 305 -4.48 1.01 -4.68
C VAL A 305 -3.45 2.12 -4.87
N ALA A 306 -2.77 2.50 -3.79
CA ALA A 306 -1.75 3.54 -3.82
C ALA A 306 -0.58 3.21 -2.89
N VAL A 307 0.60 3.65 -3.31
CA VAL A 307 1.83 3.62 -2.52
C VAL A 307 2.28 5.05 -2.29
N TYR A 308 2.47 5.39 -1.05
CA TYR A 308 2.93 6.69 -0.60
C TYR A 308 4.26 6.53 0.13
N ASN A 309 5.21 7.40 -0.18
CA ASN A 309 6.49 7.42 0.52
C ASN A 309 6.65 8.75 1.25
N LYS A 310 7.25 8.66 2.44
CA LYS A 310 7.77 9.80 3.19
C LYS A 310 9.28 9.64 3.26
N ALA A 311 9.99 10.64 2.75
CA ALA A 311 11.44 10.65 2.75
C ALA A 311 12.02 10.67 4.18
N PRO A 312 13.25 10.20 4.38
CA PRO A 312 13.96 10.33 5.65
C PRO A 312 13.98 11.80 6.12
N GLY A 313 13.68 12.02 7.41
CA GLY A 313 13.66 13.37 7.98
C GLY A 313 12.49 14.26 7.56
N GLY A 314 11.56 13.77 6.71
CA GLY A 314 10.46 14.55 6.16
C GLY A 314 9.24 14.65 7.08
N SER A 315 9.20 15.61 7.98
CA SER A 315 7.96 16.33 8.28
C SER A 315 7.71 17.23 7.08
N GLY A 316 6.68 16.94 6.27
CA GLY A 316 6.41 17.55 4.96
C GLY A 316 6.45 19.09 4.89
N GLY A 317 7.63 19.61 4.76
CA GLY A 317 7.97 20.98 4.47
C GLY A 317 9.45 21.04 4.13
N ALA A 318 9.83 21.90 3.21
CA ALA A 318 11.24 22.22 3.00
C ALA A 318 11.82 22.72 4.33
N GLY A 319 12.87 22.04 4.83
CA GLY A 319 13.53 22.34 6.09
C GLY A 319 15.01 22.66 5.92
N GLN A 320 15.63 23.18 6.97
CA GLN A 320 17.08 23.37 6.94
C GLN A 320 17.81 22.04 6.98
N VAL A 321 18.89 21.92 6.22
CA VAL A 321 19.84 20.83 6.31
C VAL A 321 21.06 21.31 7.06
N ALA A 322 21.08 21.04 8.37
CA ALA A 322 22.19 21.46 9.22
C ALA A 322 23.42 20.57 8.98
N SER A 323 24.58 21.20 8.78
CA SER A 323 25.86 20.52 8.75
C SER A 323 26.28 20.07 10.14
N GLY A 324 27.09 19.02 10.24
CA GLY A 324 27.77 18.68 11.50
C GLY A 324 28.77 19.76 11.95
N MET A 325 29.13 20.68 11.08
CA MET A 325 29.87 21.91 11.43
C MET A 325 28.96 22.88 12.15
N ALA A 326 29.32 23.29 13.36
CA ALA A 326 28.47 24.08 14.23
C ALA A 326 27.97 25.37 13.58
N GLY A 327 26.64 25.55 13.55
CA GLY A 327 25.99 26.76 13.02
C GLY A 327 25.97 26.86 11.50
N LYS A 328 26.34 25.81 10.77
CA LYS A 328 26.36 25.77 9.31
C LYS A 328 25.23 24.93 8.73
N CYS A 329 24.76 25.33 7.56
CA CYS A 329 23.69 24.66 6.81
C CYS A 329 24.09 24.50 5.34
N LEU A 330 23.50 23.50 4.69
CA LEU A 330 23.49 23.39 3.23
C LEU A 330 22.69 24.57 2.66
N ASP A 331 23.30 25.29 1.71
CA ASP A 331 22.74 26.51 1.12
C ASP A 331 22.83 26.42 -0.41
N ASP A 332 21.92 27.05 -1.10
CA ASP A 332 22.09 27.38 -2.53
C ASP A 332 22.67 28.78 -2.64
N LEU A 333 23.79 28.94 -3.28
CA LEU A 333 24.53 30.21 -3.32
C LEU A 333 23.61 31.38 -3.68
N ALA A 334 23.33 32.23 -2.70
CA ALA A 334 22.53 33.44 -2.80
C ALA A 334 21.05 33.23 -3.23
N GLY A 335 20.47 32.03 -3.05
CA GLY A 335 19.10 31.73 -3.48
C GLY A 335 18.95 31.68 -5.01
N ALA A 336 20.03 31.40 -5.73
CA ALA A 336 20.02 31.35 -7.19
C ALA A 336 19.43 30.02 -7.72
N THR A 337 18.68 30.11 -8.82
CA THR A 337 17.99 28.96 -9.42
C THR A 337 18.55 28.55 -10.78
N ALA A 338 19.71 29.09 -11.18
CA ALA A 338 20.34 28.69 -12.43
C ALA A 338 21.03 27.32 -12.31
N ASN A 339 21.03 26.57 -13.41
CA ASN A 339 21.85 25.34 -13.47
C ASN A 339 23.31 25.69 -13.29
N GLY A 340 24.04 24.90 -12.48
CA GLY A 340 25.41 25.16 -12.10
C GLY A 340 25.57 26.13 -10.89
N THR A 341 24.44 26.52 -10.23
CA THR A 341 24.54 27.23 -8.95
C THR A 341 25.19 26.33 -7.92
N LYS A 342 26.16 26.86 -7.20
CA LYS A 342 26.87 26.10 -6.16
C LYS A 342 25.94 25.67 -5.04
N ALA A 343 26.01 24.42 -4.66
CA ALA A 343 25.58 24.00 -3.34
C ALA A 343 26.74 24.29 -2.38
N ASP A 344 26.52 25.11 -1.36
CA ASP A 344 27.59 25.57 -0.50
C ASP A 344 27.26 25.52 0.99
N LEU A 345 28.25 25.79 1.80
CA LEU A 345 28.14 25.90 3.24
C LEU A 345 27.90 27.36 3.63
N TRP A 346 26.86 27.61 4.41
CA TRP A 346 26.55 28.95 4.92
C TRP A 346 26.11 28.95 6.38
N ASP A 347 26.20 30.07 7.07
CA ASP A 347 25.59 30.22 8.39
C ASP A 347 24.09 29.93 8.32
N CYS A 348 23.58 29.12 9.24
CA CYS A 348 22.15 28.81 9.30
C CYS A 348 21.36 30.11 9.53
N ASN A 349 20.54 30.52 8.57
CA ASN A 349 19.84 31.80 8.59
C ASN A 349 18.33 31.69 8.30
N GLY A 350 17.83 30.46 7.98
CA GLY A 350 16.42 30.18 7.74
C GLY A 350 15.84 30.78 6.46
N THR A 351 16.68 31.21 5.52
CA THR A 351 16.24 31.72 4.22
C THR A 351 15.77 30.59 3.31
N PRO A 352 14.99 30.87 2.26
CA PRO A 352 14.58 29.84 1.28
C PRO A 352 15.75 29.09 0.64
N ALA A 353 16.93 29.67 0.53
CA ALA A 353 18.16 29.06 0.04
C ALA A 353 18.59 27.82 0.86
N GLN A 354 18.16 27.77 2.12
CA GLN A 354 18.45 26.66 3.04
C GLN A 354 17.28 25.69 3.25
N HIS A 355 16.18 25.89 2.53
CA HIS A 355 15.02 25.03 2.62
C HIS A 355 15.10 23.92 1.57
N TRP A 356 15.51 22.75 2.03
CA TRP A 356 15.67 21.55 1.23
C TRP A 356 14.61 20.52 1.56
N GLN A 357 14.18 19.74 0.58
CA GLN A 357 13.26 18.64 0.78
C GLN A 357 13.67 17.44 -0.08
N PHE A 358 13.43 16.26 0.40
CA PHE A 358 13.47 15.07 -0.44
C PHE A 358 12.20 15.00 -1.29
N VAL A 359 12.35 14.87 -2.61
CA VAL A 359 11.27 14.55 -3.55
C VAL A 359 11.66 13.25 -4.25
N GLY A 360 11.05 12.16 -3.83
CA GLY A 360 11.53 10.83 -4.19
C GLY A 360 12.95 10.61 -3.66
N SER A 361 13.86 10.22 -4.54
CA SER A 361 15.28 10.02 -4.21
C SER A 361 16.15 11.25 -4.45
N THR A 362 15.58 12.42 -4.78
CA THR A 362 16.34 13.64 -5.03
C THR A 362 16.19 14.62 -3.86
N LEU A 363 17.28 15.30 -3.49
CA LEU A 363 17.26 16.42 -2.53
C LEU A 363 17.09 17.73 -3.30
N GLN A 364 16.03 18.48 -3.02
CA GLN A 364 15.61 19.63 -3.82
C GLN A 364 15.48 20.92 -2.99
N THR A 365 15.85 22.03 -3.60
CA THR A 365 15.52 23.40 -3.17
C THR A 365 15.12 24.23 -4.37
N SER A 366 14.20 25.18 -4.20
CA SER A 366 13.82 26.17 -5.25
C SER A 366 13.46 25.53 -6.61
N GLY A 367 12.92 24.28 -6.62
CA GLY A 367 12.56 23.54 -7.83
C GLY A 367 13.76 22.94 -8.59
N LYS A 368 14.94 22.90 -7.99
CA LYS A 368 16.17 22.30 -8.52
C LYS A 368 16.60 21.12 -7.66
N CYS A 369 17.33 20.20 -8.26
CA CYS A 369 17.93 19.05 -7.58
C CYS A 369 19.39 19.33 -7.19
N LEU A 370 19.80 18.86 -6.01
CA LEU A 370 21.21 18.71 -5.68
C LEU A 370 21.84 17.71 -6.64
N ASP A 371 22.86 18.13 -7.35
CA ASP A 371 23.47 17.43 -8.48
C ASP A 371 24.97 17.26 -8.27
N VAL A 372 25.50 16.09 -8.60
CA VAL A 372 26.94 15.88 -8.68
C VAL A 372 27.39 16.24 -10.09
N THR A 373 28.19 17.29 -10.22
CA THR A 373 28.62 17.89 -11.48
C THR A 373 29.13 16.83 -12.46
N GLY A 374 28.52 16.83 -13.67
CA GLY A 374 28.96 16.01 -14.79
C GLY A 374 28.97 14.50 -14.56
N PHE A 375 28.14 13.99 -13.66
CA PHE A 375 28.11 12.57 -13.27
C PHE A 375 29.45 12.07 -12.70
N GLY A 376 30.25 12.96 -12.11
CA GLY A 376 31.55 12.61 -11.56
C GLY A 376 31.45 11.65 -10.37
N THR A 377 32.41 10.75 -10.23
CA THR A 377 32.47 9.78 -9.13
C THR A 377 33.78 9.86 -8.33
N ALA A 378 34.64 10.81 -8.67
CA ALA A 378 35.93 11.02 -7.98
C ALA A 378 35.74 11.90 -6.73
N ASN A 379 36.59 11.70 -5.71
CA ASN A 379 36.71 12.62 -4.59
C ASN A 379 36.98 14.05 -5.09
N GLY A 380 36.31 15.03 -4.51
CA GLY A 380 36.42 16.43 -4.91
C GLY A 380 35.53 16.81 -6.11
N THR A 381 34.66 15.92 -6.61
CA THR A 381 33.65 16.32 -7.59
C THR A 381 32.63 17.22 -6.92
N LEU A 382 32.40 18.40 -7.48
CA LEU A 382 31.60 19.45 -6.88
C LEU A 382 30.10 19.10 -6.87
N ALA A 383 29.38 19.64 -5.90
CA ALA A 383 27.94 19.62 -5.84
C ALA A 383 27.36 20.98 -6.30
N GLU A 384 26.27 20.91 -7.06
CA GLU A 384 25.61 22.08 -7.65
C GLU A 384 24.10 21.87 -7.73
N LEU A 385 23.35 22.92 -8.10
CA LEU A 385 21.95 22.84 -8.47
C LEU A 385 21.80 22.59 -9.97
N TRP A 386 20.92 21.68 -10.33
CA TRP A 386 20.56 21.43 -11.73
C TRP A 386 19.08 21.15 -11.89
N ASP A 387 18.54 21.31 -13.10
CA ASP A 387 17.19 20.85 -13.40
C ASP A 387 17.04 19.37 -13.03
N CYS A 388 15.96 19.03 -12.33
CA CYS A 388 15.67 17.64 -11.97
C CYS A 388 15.40 16.84 -13.25
N ASN A 389 16.31 15.93 -13.60
CA ASN A 389 16.29 15.17 -14.84
C ASN A 389 16.24 13.66 -14.64
N GLY A 390 16.19 13.20 -13.37
CA GLY A 390 16.17 11.78 -13.01
C GLY A 390 17.52 11.07 -13.14
N GLY A 391 18.60 11.83 -13.34
CA GLY A 391 19.95 11.29 -13.43
C GLY A 391 20.42 10.67 -12.12
N ALA A 392 21.26 9.61 -12.20
CA ALA A 392 21.78 8.93 -11.03
C ALA A 392 22.67 9.84 -10.15
N ASN A 393 23.23 10.90 -10.72
CA ASN A 393 24.02 11.94 -10.03
C ASN A 393 23.15 12.88 -9.17
N GLN A 394 21.81 12.82 -9.29
CA GLN A 394 20.85 13.58 -8.49
C GLN A 394 20.19 12.73 -7.42
N VAL A 395 20.53 11.44 -7.35
CA VAL A 395 19.97 10.52 -6.33
C VAL A 395 20.80 10.66 -5.06
N TRP A 396 20.12 10.90 -3.94
CA TRP A 396 20.70 11.01 -2.62
C TRP A 396 19.98 10.11 -1.63
N GLN A 397 20.72 9.50 -0.76
CA GLN A 397 20.21 8.64 0.30
C GLN A 397 20.84 9.02 1.63
N GLN A 398 20.05 8.92 2.69
CA GLN A 398 20.58 9.07 4.03
C GLN A 398 21.40 7.82 4.40
N GLY A 399 22.66 8.02 4.70
CA GLY A 399 23.57 6.98 5.10
C GLY A 399 23.80 6.94 6.63
N ALA A 400 24.74 6.10 7.07
CA ALA A 400 25.12 6.03 8.47
C ALA A 400 25.65 7.38 8.98
N ASN A 401 25.44 7.65 10.27
CA ASN A 401 25.89 8.87 10.97
C ASN A 401 25.35 10.17 10.34
N ASN A 402 24.12 10.15 9.80
CA ASN A 402 23.49 11.28 9.11
C ASN A 402 24.25 11.75 7.85
N SER A 403 25.00 10.89 7.16
CA SER A 403 25.58 11.26 5.89
C SER A 403 24.55 11.32 4.77
N LEU A 404 24.76 12.15 3.75
CA LEU A 404 24.04 12.13 2.49
C LEU A 404 24.92 11.42 1.45
N VAL A 405 24.47 10.24 0.99
CA VAL A 405 25.23 9.40 0.06
C VAL A 405 24.64 9.50 -1.33
N ASN A 406 25.48 9.71 -2.34
CA ASN A 406 25.11 9.51 -3.73
C ASN A 406 25.42 8.06 -4.15
N PRO A 407 24.40 7.19 -4.40
CA PRO A 407 24.64 5.76 -4.67
C PRO A 407 25.43 5.49 -5.95
N ALA A 408 25.32 6.38 -6.96
CA ALA A 408 26.02 6.21 -8.22
C ALA A 408 27.55 6.32 -8.08
N SER A 409 27.99 7.19 -7.15
CA SER A 409 29.42 7.34 -6.84
C SER A 409 29.87 6.53 -5.64
N GLY A 410 28.91 6.12 -4.76
CA GLY A 410 29.22 5.50 -3.47
C GLY A 410 29.81 6.48 -2.46
N LYS A 411 29.75 7.80 -2.72
CA LYS A 411 30.39 8.85 -1.91
C LYS A 411 29.37 9.68 -1.13
N CYS A 412 29.85 10.35 -0.09
CA CYS A 412 29.10 11.24 0.78
C CYS A 412 29.26 12.70 0.34
N LEU A 413 28.19 13.49 0.47
CA LEU A 413 28.28 14.96 0.43
C LEU A 413 29.24 15.40 1.52
N ASP A 414 30.21 16.23 1.15
CA ASP A 414 31.35 16.60 2.00
C ASP A 414 31.55 18.11 2.00
N ASP A 415 31.86 18.61 3.18
CA ASP A 415 32.39 19.97 3.35
C ASP A 415 33.93 19.89 3.30
N PRO A 416 34.55 20.38 2.19
CA PRO A 416 35.98 20.19 1.96
C PRO A 416 36.83 20.78 3.08
N GLY A 417 37.68 19.94 3.67
CA GLY A 417 38.67 20.36 4.65
C GLY A 417 38.08 20.87 5.97
N PHE A 418 36.85 20.48 6.33
CA PHE A 418 36.15 20.95 7.53
C PHE A 418 36.02 22.49 7.54
N ALA A 419 35.61 23.06 6.42
CA ALA A 419 35.53 24.51 6.27
C ALA A 419 34.47 25.13 7.19
N THR A 420 34.72 26.35 7.61
CA THR A 420 33.75 27.16 8.35
C THR A 420 33.42 28.47 7.64
N THR A 421 33.97 28.65 6.45
CA THR A 421 33.80 29.89 5.64
C THR A 421 32.51 29.79 4.82
N ASN A 422 31.65 30.80 4.91
CA ASN A 422 30.47 30.93 4.07
C ASN A 422 30.83 30.98 2.59
N GLY A 423 30.05 30.28 1.74
CA GLY A 423 30.30 30.17 0.31
C GLY A 423 31.31 29.06 -0.07
N THR A 424 31.74 28.23 0.88
CA THR A 424 32.54 27.05 0.55
C THR A 424 31.68 26.06 -0.23
N GLN A 425 32.00 25.85 -1.50
CA GLN A 425 31.28 24.89 -2.32
C GLN A 425 31.53 23.47 -1.82
N LEU A 426 30.44 22.68 -1.68
CA LEU A 426 30.47 21.30 -1.26
C LEU A 426 30.89 20.40 -2.42
N ASP A 427 31.42 19.24 -2.07
CA ASP A 427 31.80 18.20 -3.02
C ASP A 427 31.32 16.82 -2.57
N ILE A 428 31.73 15.78 -3.26
CA ILE A 428 31.57 14.39 -2.80
C ILE A 428 32.94 13.79 -2.46
N TRP A 429 32.98 13.05 -1.36
CA TRP A 429 34.21 12.39 -0.89
C TRP A 429 33.92 10.99 -0.36
N ASP A 430 34.94 10.16 -0.24
CA ASP A 430 34.81 8.85 0.41
C ASP A 430 34.14 8.99 1.77
N CYS A 431 33.10 8.20 2.03
CA CYS A 431 32.37 8.25 3.29
C CYS A 431 33.29 7.84 4.45
N ASN A 432 33.64 8.76 5.32
CA ASN A 432 34.56 8.57 6.43
C ASN A 432 33.94 8.77 7.81
N GLY A 433 32.64 9.19 7.86
CA GLY A 433 31.91 9.44 9.10
C GLY A 433 32.33 10.73 9.85
N GLY A 434 33.16 11.57 9.25
CA GLY A 434 33.58 12.88 9.78
C GLY A 434 32.39 13.82 10.02
N VAL A 435 32.56 14.82 10.88
CA VAL A 435 31.53 15.82 11.15
C VAL A 435 31.18 16.68 9.92
N ASN A 436 32.14 16.84 9.00
CA ASN A 436 31.98 17.53 7.72
C ASN A 436 31.15 16.77 6.68
N GLN A 437 30.78 15.51 6.97
CA GLN A 437 29.89 14.69 6.15
C GLN A 437 28.53 14.41 6.83
N LYS A 438 28.24 15.07 7.95
CA LYS A 438 26.98 14.95 8.65
C LYS A 438 26.02 16.05 8.21
N TRP A 439 24.81 15.65 7.81
CA TRP A 439 23.76 16.51 7.30
C TRP A 439 22.42 16.11 7.95
N THR A 440 21.93 16.97 8.84
CA THR A 440 20.70 16.70 9.59
C THR A 440 19.57 17.58 9.09
N MET A 441 18.51 16.99 8.58
CA MET A 441 17.29 17.70 8.18
C MET A 441 16.44 18.02 9.41
N SER A 442 15.94 19.26 9.51
CA SER A 442 15.08 19.74 10.60
C SER A 442 13.66 20.00 10.12
#